data_12864adcd67f1f6e732976eb42b7e79c
#
_entry.id   12864adcd67f1f6e732976eb42b7e79c
#
_cell.length_a   1.000
_cell.length_b   1.000
_cell.length_c   1.000
_cell.angle_alpha   90.00
_cell.angle_beta   90.00
_cell.angle_gamma   90.00
#
_symmetry.space_group_name_H-M   'P 1'
#
loop_
_entity.id
_entity.type
_entity.pdbx_description
1 polymer ?
#
loop_
_entity_poly.entity_id
_entity_poly.type
_entity_poly.pdbx_seq_one_letter_code
_entity_poly.pdbx_strand_id
1 'polypeptide(L)'
;MNIERKLLSHSESETEAFAETLAKELPRGRVLTLDGDLGAGKTVFSRGFARGLGITEPVSSPTYTIIQEYPLPGGGMLYHLDLYRIAGSASALAFGVDEFLDDPDSLALIEWPERIADIIPGDAIQVRIR
;
A
#
# COMPACT_ATOMS: atom_id res chain seq x y z
N MET A 1 17.39 1.56 -3.85
CA MET A 1 17.57 2.55 -2.77
C MET A 1 16.32 2.59 -1.91
N ASN A 2 16.49 2.41 -0.63
CA ASN A 2 15.39 2.54 0.31
C ASN A 2 15.21 4.00 0.70
N ILE A 3 14.00 4.49 0.58
CA ILE A 3 13.66 5.85 0.98
C ILE A 3 12.83 5.74 2.24
N GLU A 4 13.29 6.40 3.29
CA GLU A 4 12.56 6.47 4.54
C GLU A 4 12.09 7.90 4.76
N ARG A 5 10.78 8.08 4.96
CA ARG A 5 10.19 9.37 5.30
C ARG A 5 9.45 9.23 6.61
N LYS A 6 9.63 10.20 7.49
CA LYS A 6 8.95 10.25 8.78
C LYS A 6 8.03 11.45 8.80
N LEU A 7 6.79 11.21 9.19
CA LEU A 7 5.80 12.26 9.39
C LEU A 7 5.28 12.18 10.81
N LEU A 8 5.34 13.30 11.51
CA LEU A 8 4.66 13.43 12.78
C LEU A 8 3.28 14.01 12.52
N SER A 9 2.28 13.13 12.48
CA SER A 9 0.92 13.55 12.22
C SER A 9 0.17 13.77 13.52
N HIS A 10 -0.54 14.87 13.62
CA HIS A 10 -1.34 15.22 14.79
C HIS A 10 -2.84 14.97 14.57
N SER A 11 -3.23 14.53 13.37
CA SER A 11 -4.64 14.27 13.05
C SER A 11 -4.76 13.35 11.85
N GLU A 12 -5.97 12.78 11.69
CA GLU A 12 -6.28 11.98 10.51
C GLU A 12 -6.17 12.82 9.23
N SER A 13 -6.57 14.07 9.28
CA SER A 13 -6.47 14.98 8.14
C SER A 13 -5.04 15.17 7.67
N GLU A 14 -4.10 15.29 8.58
CA GLU A 14 -2.68 15.41 8.23
C GLU A 14 -2.15 14.13 7.59
N THR A 15 -2.52 12.98 8.12
CA THR A 15 -2.12 11.69 7.55
C THR A 15 -2.69 11.51 6.14
N GLU A 16 -3.97 11.84 5.96
CA GLU A 16 -4.61 11.76 4.65
C GLU A 16 -3.94 12.69 3.63
N ALA A 17 -3.68 13.94 4.02
CA ALA A 17 -3.06 14.92 3.15
C ALA A 17 -1.64 14.50 2.74
N PHE A 18 -0.88 13.95 3.67
CA PHE A 18 0.45 13.45 3.39
C PHE A 18 0.39 12.28 2.37
N ALA A 19 -0.51 11.34 2.59
CA ALA A 19 -0.68 10.20 1.70
C ALA A 19 -1.10 10.64 0.29
N GLU A 20 -1.99 11.61 0.20
CA GLU A 20 -2.44 12.16 -1.07
C GLU A 20 -1.29 12.80 -1.84
N THR A 21 -0.47 13.59 -1.16
CA THR A 21 0.71 14.22 -1.77
C THR A 21 1.71 13.18 -2.23
N LEU A 22 1.99 12.18 -1.40
CA LEU A 22 2.91 11.10 -1.75
C LEU A 22 2.43 10.35 -3.00
N ALA A 23 1.15 10.06 -3.08
CA ALA A 23 0.58 9.36 -4.22
C ALA A 23 0.79 10.13 -5.53
N LYS A 24 0.66 11.45 -5.49
CA LYS A 24 0.85 12.30 -6.68
C LYS A 24 2.30 12.36 -7.13
N GLU A 25 3.25 12.14 -6.22
CA GLU A 25 4.67 12.20 -6.52
C GLU A 25 5.25 10.89 -7.04
N LEU A 26 4.59 9.77 -6.80
CA LEU A 26 5.16 8.47 -7.11
C LEU A 26 4.92 8.05 -8.56
N PRO A 27 5.97 7.55 -9.23
CA PRO A 27 5.79 6.92 -10.53
C PRO A 27 5.11 5.56 -10.40
N ARG A 28 4.56 5.07 -11.49
CA ARG A 28 4.03 3.71 -11.55
C ARG A 28 5.14 2.69 -11.34
N GLY A 29 4.75 1.47 -10.97
CA GLY A 29 5.69 0.38 -10.77
C GLY A 29 6.32 0.37 -9.39
N ARG A 30 5.83 1.17 -8.46
CA ARG A 30 6.40 1.23 -7.10
C ARG A 30 5.57 0.42 -6.12
N VAL A 31 6.26 -0.06 -5.10
CA VAL A 31 5.64 -0.79 -3.99
C VAL A 31 5.81 0.03 -2.71
N LEU A 32 4.71 0.21 -1.99
CA LEU A 32 4.74 0.84 -0.66
C LEU A 32 4.38 -0.20 0.38
N THR A 33 5.11 -0.19 1.48
CA THR A 33 4.77 -1.01 2.63
C THR A 33 4.29 -0.12 3.77
N LEU A 34 3.16 -0.49 4.37
CA LEU A 34 2.63 0.18 5.55
C LEU A 34 2.91 -0.64 6.78
N ASP A 35 3.66 -0.07 7.70
CA ASP A 35 3.99 -0.69 8.98
C ASP A 35 3.42 0.18 10.09
N GLY A 36 2.78 -0.46 11.05
CA GLY A 36 2.20 0.24 12.20
C GLY A 36 1.24 -0.67 12.95
N ASP A 37 0.83 -0.21 14.12
CA ASP A 37 -0.10 -0.96 14.94
C ASP A 37 -1.48 -1.02 14.30
N LEU A 38 -2.28 -2.00 14.73
CA LEU A 38 -3.67 -2.10 14.35
C LEU A 38 -4.40 -0.82 14.70
N GLY A 39 -5.11 -0.24 13.73
CA GLY A 39 -5.87 0.96 13.98
C GLY A 39 -6.19 1.75 12.74
N ALA A 40 -6.82 2.90 12.96
CA ALA A 40 -7.35 3.75 11.91
C ALA A 40 -6.29 4.43 11.05
N GLY A 41 -5.05 4.52 11.52
CA GLY A 41 -3.99 5.23 10.80
C GLY A 41 -3.68 4.64 9.42
N LYS A 42 -3.63 3.31 9.32
CA LYS A 42 -3.38 2.64 8.05
C LYS A 42 -4.52 2.85 7.06
N THR A 43 -5.75 2.78 7.53
CA THR A 43 -6.93 3.00 6.69
C THR A 43 -7.00 4.44 6.22
N VAL A 44 -6.72 5.38 7.11
CA VAL A 44 -6.68 6.81 6.79
C VAL A 44 -5.62 7.08 5.72
N PHE A 45 -4.43 6.51 5.89
CA PHE A 45 -3.36 6.64 4.89
C PHE A 45 -3.80 6.07 3.54
N SER A 46 -4.37 4.87 3.53
CA SER A 46 -4.79 4.21 2.30
C SER A 46 -5.86 5.01 1.56
N ARG A 47 -6.81 5.62 2.28
CA ARG A 47 -7.82 6.48 1.67
C ARG A 47 -7.21 7.72 1.02
N GLY A 48 -6.30 8.38 1.73
CA GLY A 48 -5.62 9.56 1.18
C GLY A 48 -4.76 9.21 -0.02
N PHE A 49 -4.07 8.10 0.04
CA PHE A 49 -3.23 7.62 -1.05
C PHE A 49 -4.07 7.34 -2.30
N ALA A 50 -5.19 6.64 -2.15
CA ALA A 50 -6.09 6.34 -3.26
C ALA A 50 -6.66 7.63 -3.87
N ARG A 51 -7.04 8.59 -3.02
CA ARG A 51 -7.54 9.87 -3.49
C ARG A 51 -6.50 10.62 -4.32
N GLY A 52 -5.24 10.60 -3.89
CA GLY A 52 -4.14 11.21 -4.64
C GLY A 52 -3.90 10.57 -5.99
N LEU A 53 -4.29 9.30 -6.15
CA LEU A 53 -4.21 8.59 -7.43
C LEU A 53 -5.42 8.82 -8.32
N GLY A 54 -6.43 9.55 -7.84
CA GLY A 54 -7.65 9.81 -8.61
C GLY A 54 -8.71 8.73 -8.48
N ILE A 55 -8.59 7.86 -7.51
CA ILE A 55 -9.59 6.82 -7.24
C ILE A 55 -10.75 7.44 -6.49
N THR A 56 -11.96 7.31 -7.04
CA THR A 56 -13.16 7.86 -6.44
C THR A 56 -14.01 6.83 -5.69
N GLU A 57 -13.68 5.55 -5.86
CA GLU A 57 -14.36 4.46 -5.14
C GLU A 57 -14.01 4.52 -3.65
N PRO A 58 -14.94 4.09 -2.77
CA PRO A 58 -14.61 3.95 -1.36
C PRO A 58 -13.51 2.93 -1.17
N VAL A 59 -12.48 3.30 -0.41
CA VAL A 59 -11.37 2.41 -0.07
C VAL A 59 -11.53 1.98 1.37
N SER A 60 -11.56 0.66 1.59
CA SER A 60 -11.62 0.07 2.91
C SER A 60 -10.52 -0.97 3.05
N SER A 61 -10.17 -1.30 4.31
CA SER A 61 -9.24 -2.39 4.54
C SER A 61 -9.83 -3.70 4.03
N PRO A 62 -9.05 -4.54 3.33
CA PRO A 62 -9.51 -5.87 2.94
C PRO A 62 -9.77 -6.71 4.19
N THR A 63 -11.03 -7.00 4.50
CA THR A 63 -11.39 -7.73 5.73
C THR A 63 -11.46 -9.23 5.48
N TYR A 64 -12.01 -9.61 4.35
CA TYR A 64 -12.23 -11.02 4.00
C TYR A 64 -11.40 -11.48 2.80
N THR A 65 -10.79 -10.53 2.08
CA THR A 65 -9.92 -10.83 0.95
C THR A 65 -8.52 -10.34 1.27
N ILE A 66 -7.52 -10.99 0.70
CA ILE A 66 -6.12 -10.61 0.90
C ILE A 66 -5.78 -9.39 0.06
N ILE A 67 -6.44 -9.21 -1.07
CA ILE A 67 -6.15 -8.15 -2.02
C ILE A 67 -7.42 -7.48 -2.51
N GLN A 68 -7.36 -6.17 -2.67
CA GLN A 68 -8.37 -5.39 -3.38
C GLN A 68 -7.70 -4.64 -4.52
N GLU A 69 -8.36 -4.58 -5.66
CA GLU A 69 -7.85 -3.94 -6.85
C GLU A 69 -8.72 -2.74 -7.21
N TYR A 70 -8.07 -1.60 -7.44
CA TYR A 70 -8.76 -0.36 -7.82
C TYR A 70 -8.17 0.12 -9.14
N PRO A 71 -8.98 0.20 -10.22
CA PRO A 71 -8.47 0.72 -11.49
C PRO A 71 -7.98 2.16 -11.35
N LEU A 72 -6.83 2.43 -11.96
CA LEU A 72 -6.25 3.77 -11.95
C LEU A 72 -6.69 4.54 -13.19
N PRO A 73 -6.94 5.85 -13.07
CA PRO A 73 -7.14 6.69 -14.24
C PRO A 73 -5.94 6.60 -15.17
N GLY A 74 -6.17 6.35 -16.45
CA GLY A 74 -5.10 6.23 -17.43
C GLY A 74 -4.52 4.83 -17.57
N GLY A 75 -5.00 3.85 -16.79
CA GLY A 75 -4.57 2.46 -16.89
C GLY A 75 -3.78 2.00 -15.68
N GLY A 76 -3.68 0.68 -15.52
CA GLY A 76 -3.04 0.07 -14.36
C GLY A 76 -3.96 -0.03 -13.18
N MET A 77 -3.43 -0.54 -12.07
CA MET A 77 -4.19 -0.81 -10.84
C MET A 77 -3.48 -0.28 -9.62
N LEU A 78 -4.24 0.07 -8.60
CA LEU A 78 -3.73 0.09 -7.23
C LEU A 78 -4.10 -1.26 -6.61
N TYR A 79 -3.09 -2.01 -6.21
CA TYR A 79 -3.26 -3.26 -5.48
C TYR A 79 -3.11 -2.97 -3.99
N HIS A 80 -4.17 -3.14 -3.22
CA HIS A 80 -4.16 -2.96 -1.77
C HIS A 80 -4.17 -4.34 -1.13
N LEU A 81 -3.05 -4.73 -0.54
CA LEU A 81 -2.86 -6.04 0.07
C LEU A 81 -2.86 -5.94 1.59
N ASP A 82 -3.58 -6.84 2.23
CA ASP A 82 -3.53 -7.02 3.68
C ASP A 82 -3.09 -8.45 3.95
N LEU A 83 -1.87 -8.60 4.46
CA LEU A 83 -1.24 -9.90 4.65
C LEU A 83 -1.33 -10.40 6.08
N TYR A 84 -2.19 -9.81 6.90
CA TYR A 84 -2.33 -10.20 8.30
C TYR A 84 -2.58 -11.71 8.47
N ARG A 85 -3.39 -12.28 7.58
CA ARG A 85 -3.78 -13.70 7.64
C ARG A 85 -2.88 -14.62 6.83
N ILE A 86 -1.86 -14.08 6.18
CA ILE A 86 -0.93 -14.87 5.38
C ILE A 86 0.12 -15.49 6.30
N ALA A 87 0.39 -16.78 6.10
CA ALA A 87 1.37 -17.51 6.91
C ALA A 87 2.82 -17.13 6.54
N GLY A 88 3.06 -16.77 5.29
CA GLY A 88 4.38 -16.39 4.81
C GLY A 88 4.43 -16.27 3.30
N SER A 89 5.64 -16.12 2.77
CA SER A 89 5.84 -15.87 1.33
C SER A 89 5.31 -16.98 0.43
N ALA A 90 5.42 -18.24 0.84
CA ALA A 90 4.91 -19.35 0.05
C ALA A 90 3.39 -19.23 -0.17
N SER A 91 2.64 -18.86 0.87
CA SER A 91 1.20 -18.64 0.76
C SER A 91 0.89 -17.44 -0.13
N ALA A 92 1.66 -16.36 0.00
CA ALA A 92 1.48 -15.17 -0.81
C ALA A 92 1.72 -15.46 -2.29
N LEU A 93 2.77 -16.22 -2.61
CA LEU A 93 3.06 -16.60 -3.98
C LEU A 93 1.95 -17.46 -4.59
N ALA A 94 1.30 -18.28 -3.78
CA ALA A 94 0.16 -19.08 -4.23
C ALA A 94 -1.04 -18.21 -4.65
N PHE A 95 -1.15 -16.99 -4.10
CA PHE A 95 -2.16 -16.01 -4.50
C PHE A 95 -1.70 -15.12 -5.65
N GLY A 96 -0.49 -15.30 -6.16
CA GLY A 96 0.02 -14.50 -7.26
C GLY A 96 0.54 -13.11 -6.86
N VAL A 97 0.91 -12.93 -5.60
CA VAL A 97 1.36 -11.64 -5.08
C VAL A 97 2.56 -11.09 -5.85
N ASP A 98 3.49 -11.96 -6.27
CA ASP A 98 4.65 -11.57 -7.05
C ASP A 98 4.27 -10.87 -8.36
N GLU A 99 3.20 -11.29 -9.02
CA GLU A 99 2.73 -10.65 -10.25
C GLU A 99 2.24 -9.23 -9.99
N PHE A 100 1.58 -9.00 -8.85
CA PHE A 100 1.12 -7.67 -8.48
C PHE A 100 2.29 -6.74 -8.14
N LEU A 101 3.34 -7.27 -7.52
CA LEU A 101 4.51 -6.48 -7.15
C LEU A 101 5.36 -6.11 -8.37
N ASP A 102 5.32 -6.90 -9.42
CA ASP A 102 6.14 -6.72 -10.61
C ASP A 102 5.45 -5.91 -11.71
N ASP A 103 4.20 -5.51 -11.53
CA ASP A 103 3.45 -4.80 -12.56
C ASP A 103 3.96 -3.37 -12.72
N PRO A 104 4.60 -3.02 -13.88
CA PRO A 104 5.21 -1.70 -14.06
C PRO A 104 4.20 -0.56 -14.23
N ASP A 105 2.94 -0.88 -14.51
CA ASP A 105 1.88 0.12 -14.73
C ASP A 105 1.05 0.37 -13.49
N SER A 106 1.33 -0.34 -12.40
CA SER A 106 0.50 -0.34 -11.21
C SER A 106 1.28 0.10 -9.97
N LEU A 107 0.55 0.27 -8.89
CA LEU A 107 1.13 0.56 -7.57
C LEU A 107 0.60 -0.49 -6.60
N ALA A 108 1.45 -0.93 -5.69
CA ALA A 108 1.06 -1.87 -4.64
C ALA A 108 1.21 -1.20 -3.28
N LEU A 109 0.19 -1.32 -2.45
CA LEU A 109 0.17 -0.82 -1.08
C LEU A 109 -0.04 -2.03 -0.17
N ILE A 110 0.97 -2.35 0.64
CA ILE A 110 1.02 -3.60 1.40
C ILE A 110 0.95 -3.33 2.89
N GLU A 111 -0.06 -3.88 3.56
CA GLU A 111 -0.15 -3.91 5.02
C GLU A 111 0.38 -5.25 5.51
N TRP A 112 1.04 -5.25 6.66
CA TRP A 112 1.71 -6.40 7.25
C TRP A 112 2.83 -6.94 6.34
N PRO A 113 3.74 -6.08 5.89
CA PRO A 113 4.78 -6.49 4.93
C PRO A 113 5.76 -7.50 5.49
N GLU A 114 5.90 -7.59 6.81
CA GLU A 114 6.81 -8.54 7.46
C GLU A 114 6.46 -9.99 7.15
N ARG A 115 5.21 -10.26 6.72
CA ARG A 115 4.80 -11.61 6.32
C ARG A 115 5.52 -12.08 5.06
N ILE A 116 5.97 -11.14 4.22
CA ILE A 116 6.59 -11.45 2.94
C ILE A 116 7.88 -10.65 2.74
N ALA A 117 8.61 -10.36 3.82
CA ALA A 117 9.81 -9.50 3.75
C ALA A 117 10.83 -9.96 2.71
N ASP A 118 10.95 -11.26 2.49
CA ASP A 118 11.91 -11.84 1.57
C ASP A 118 11.58 -11.63 0.09
N ILE A 119 10.33 -11.29 -0.25
CA ILE A 119 9.94 -11.07 -1.64
C ILE A 119 9.57 -9.61 -1.94
N ILE A 120 9.67 -8.73 -0.97
CA ILE A 120 9.44 -7.30 -1.19
C ILE A 120 10.62 -6.71 -1.96
N PRO A 121 10.37 -5.94 -3.04
CA PRO A 121 11.46 -5.31 -3.79
C PRO A 121 12.34 -4.42 -2.90
N GLY A 122 13.63 -4.39 -3.19
CA GLY A 122 14.58 -3.59 -2.41
C GLY A 122 14.37 -2.09 -2.52
N ASP A 123 13.68 -1.62 -3.56
CA ASP A 123 13.35 -0.22 -3.77
C ASP A 123 11.97 0.16 -3.23
N ALA A 124 11.32 -0.72 -2.48
CA ALA A 124 10.02 -0.44 -1.89
C ALA A 124 10.11 0.75 -0.93
N ILE A 125 9.06 1.55 -0.92
CA ILE A 125 8.96 2.71 -0.04
C ILE A 125 8.31 2.25 1.25
N GLN A 126 9.00 2.42 2.37
CA GLN A 126 8.49 2.03 3.68
C GLN A 126 7.80 3.21 4.34
N VAL A 127 6.57 3.01 4.74
CA VAL A 127 5.79 4.00 5.48
C VAL A 127 5.47 3.41 6.85
N ARG A 128 5.92 4.09 7.90
CA ARG A 128 5.65 3.69 9.28
C ARG A 128 4.69 4.68 9.91
N ILE A 129 3.61 4.15 10.46
CA ILE A 129 2.58 4.94 11.12
C ILE A 129 2.60 4.60 12.62
N ARG A 130 2.85 5.62 13.42
CA ARG A 130 2.96 5.44 14.88
C ARG A 130 2.13 6.47 15.61
#